data_eb23634e9e0d77ec0531eb5ac40ea231
#
_entry.id   eb23634e9e0d77ec0531eb5ac40ea231
#
_cell.length_a   1.000
_cell.length_b   1.000
_cell.length_c   1.000
_cell.angle_alpha   90.00
_cell.angle_beta   90.00
_cell.angle_gamma   90.00
#
_symmetry.space_group_name_H-M   'P 1'
#
loop_
_entity.id
_entity.type
_entity.pdbx_description
1 polymer ?
#
loop_
_entity_poly.entity_id
_entity_poly.type
_entity_poly.pdbx_seq_one_letter_code
_entity_poly.pdbx_strand_id
1 'polypeptide(L)'
;MNKTVVLKSILWLCLGIIFILPVFLIIMNAFKPNNDILTSFISFPKSLYLENFSEAMRIMNFWTVFRNTLFVTVCTVIVASAVSFMSAYGISHLPQKTGDKLYTLFVVGQIIPFHAVMIAISMLSTKLGLTNTHLGLIIFYSGFYTSFGVMTYVGFLKSVPRELEEAAAIDGAGPFRTMVQIILPLVKSNNSDNWHFVFPLDME
;
A
#
# COMPACT_ATOMS: atom_id res chain seq x y z
N MET A 1 -25.61 -35.71 3.78
CA MET A 1 -25.17 -34.33 3.47
C MET A 1 -26.37 -33.41 3.71
N ASN A 2 -26.23 -32.40 4.57
CA ASN A 2 -27.39 -31.60 5.02
C ASN A 2 -27.87 -30.73 3.84
N LYS A 3 -29.14 -30.82 3.43
CA LYS A 3 -29.72 -30.11 2.28
C LYS A 3 -29.46 -28.60 2.32
N THR A 4 -29.45 -28.01 3.51
CA THR A 4 -29.12 -26.59 3.73
C THR A 4 -27.67 -26.24 3.41
N VAL A 5 -26.73 -27.15 3.66
CA VAL A 5 -25.30 -26.94 3.32
C VAL A 5 -25.11 -26.97 1.80
N VAL A 6 -25.74 -27.94 1.13
CA VAL A 6 -25.70 -28.05 -0.34
C VAL A 6 -26.28 -26.78 -1.00
N LEU A 7 -27.43 -26.31 -0.54
CA LEU A 7 -28.09 -25.13 -1.08
C LEU A 7 -27.22 -23.88 -0.90
N LYS A 8 -26.60 -23.68 0.28
CA LYS A 8 -25.67 -22.61 0.56
C LYS A 8 -24.44 -22.69 -0.35
N SER A 9 -23.87 -23.87 -0.53
CA SER A 9 -22.70 -24.05 -1.42
C SER A 9 -23.02 -23.72 -2.87
N ILE A 10 -24.19 -24.09 -3.37
CA ILE A 10 -24.65 -23.75 -4.71
C ILE A 10 -24.81 -22.23 -4.83
N LEU A 11 -25.42 -21.57 -3.84
CA LEU A 11 -25.59 -20.13 -3.83
C LEU A 11 -24.23 -19.39 -3.90
N TRP A 12 -23.26 -19.81 -3.06
CA TRP A 12 -21.91 -19.23 -3.07
C TRP A 12 -21.18 -19.47 -4.39
N LEU A 13 -21.37 -20.65 -4.99
CA LEU A 13 -20.79 -20.94 -6.30
C LEU A 13 -21.39 -20.03 -7.39
N CYS A 14 -22.71 -19.86 -7.41
CA CYS A 14 -23.39 -18.97 -8.36
C CYS A 14 -22.93 -17.53 -8.21
N LEU A 15 -22.83 -17.03 -6.96
CA LEU A 15 -22.30 -15.69 -6.68
C LEU A 15 -20.86 -15.57 -7.16
N GLY A 16 -20.00 -16.55 -6.87
CA GLY A 16 -18.60 -16.55 -7.33
C GLY A 16 -18.49 -16.48 -8.86
N ILE A 17 -19.32 -17.25 -9.59
CA ILE A 17 -19.34 -17.20 -11.06
C ILE A 17 -19.77 -15.81 -11.55
N ILE A 18 -20.79 -15.19 -10.93
CA ILE A 18 -21.26 -13.84 -11.30
C ILE A 18 -20.14 -12.81 -11.10
N PHE A 19 -19.39 -12.88 -9.99
CA PHE A 19 -18.27 -11.94 -9.73
C PHE A 19 -17.05 -12.18 -10.63
N ILE A 20 -16.77 -13.43 -11.02
CA ILE A 20 -15.63 -13.75 -11.91
C ILE A 20 -15.97 -13.47 -13.37
N LEU A 21 -17.24 -13.54 -13.75
CA LEU A 21 -17.67 -13.39 -15.16
C LEU A 21 -17.14 -12.12 -15.84
N PRO A 22 -17.23 -10.93 -15.27
CA PRO A 22 -16.71 -9.71 -15.91
C PRO A 22 -15.20 -9.80 -16.20
N VAL A 23 -14.43 -10.27 -15.20
CA VAL A 23 -12.97 -10.44 -15.35
C VAL A 23 -12.65 -11.48 -16.43
N PHE A 24 -13.35 -12.60 -16.44
CA PHE A 24 -13.21 -13.62 -17.46
C PHE A 24 -13.50 -13.06 -18.86
N LEU A 25 -14.58 -12.28 -19.03
CA LEU A 25 -14.93 -11.66 -20.31
C LEU A 25 -13.87 -10.65 -20.75
N ILE A 26 -13.31 -9.85 -19.86
CA ILE A 26 -12.22 -8.90 -20.18
C ILE A 26 -11.00 -9.67 -20.69
N ILE A 27 -10.55 -10.69 -19.95
CA ILE A 27 -9.39 -11.50 -20.35
C ILE A 27 -9.64 -12.17 -21.69
N MET A 28 -10.80 -12.78 -21.89
CA MET A 28 -11.15 -13.47 -23.14
C MET A 28 -11.18 -12.49 -24.32
N ASN A 29 -11.76 -11.31 -24.16
CA ASN A 29 -11.85 -10.32 -25.24
C ASN A 29 -10.51 -9.61 -25.50
N ALA A 30 -9.58 -9.57 -24.55
CA ALA A 30 -8.24 -9.03 -24.78
C ALA A 30 -7.47 -9.76 -25.90
N PHE A 31 -7.82 -11.00 -26.18
CA PHE A 31 -7.24 -11.83 -27.25
C PHE A 31 -8.05 -11.82 -28.56
N LYS A 32 -9.00 -10.91 -28.73
CA LYS A 32 -9.81 -10.81 -29.94
C LYS A 32 -9.53 -9.52 -30.72
N PRO A 33 -9.60 -9.52 -32.05
CA PRO A 33 -9.63 -8.28 -32.83
C PRO A 33 -10.92 -7.50 -32.56
N ASN A 34 -10.88 -6.16 -32.68
CA ASN A 34 -12.02 -5.28 -32.39
C ASN A 34 -13.33 -5.69 -33.05
N ASN A 35 -13.28 -6.14 -34.30
CA ASN A 35 -14.48 -6.57 -35.04
C ASN A 35 -15.15 -7.79 -34.37
N ASP A 36 -14.38 -8.72 -33.87
CA ASP A 36 -14.91 -9.91 -33.18
C ASP A 36 -15.47 -9.56 -31.81
N ILE A 37 -14.91 -8.56 -31.12
CA ILE A 37 -15.44 -8.04 -29.85
C ILE A 37 -16.82 -7.42 -30.07
N LEU A 38 -16.98 -6.62 -31.13
CA LEU A 38 -18.23 -5.93 -31.42
C LEU A 38 -19.34 -6.88 -31.91
N THR A 39 -18.97 -7.94 -32.61
CA THR A 39 -19.94 -8.88 -33.20
C THR A 39 -20.25 -10.08 -32.33
N SER A 40 -19.33 -10.47 -31.46
CA SER A 40 -19.46 -11.68 -30.64
C SER A 40 -18.73 -11.58 -29.30
N PHE A 41 -19.18 -10.65 -28.45
CA PHE A 41 -18.55 -10.34 -27.16
C PHE A 41 -18.38 -11.56 -26.22
N ILE A 42 -19.36 -12.47 -26.20
CA ILE A 42 -19.38 -13.62 -25.28
C ILE A 42 -18.67 -14.86 -25.88
N SER A 43 -18.37 -14.89 -27.19
CA SER A 43 -17.74 -16.04 -27.81
C SER A 43 -16.26 -16.17 -27.44
N PHE A 44 -15.73 -17.39 -27.50
CA PHE A 44 -14.27 -17.59 -27.37
C PHE A 44 -13.51 -16.99 -28.55
N PRO A 45 -12.25 -16.54 -28.36
CA PRO A 45 -11.42 -16.08 -29.46
C PRO A 45 -11.14 -17.21 -30.47
N LYS A 46 -11.26 -16.90 -31.75
CA LYS A 46 -10.97 -17.86 -32.82
C LYS A 46 -9.47 -18.06 -33.06
N SER A 47 -8.68 -17.03 -32.67
CA SER A 47 -7.22 -17.02 -32.72
C SER A 47 -6.71 -16.12 -31.60
N LEU A 48 -5.48 -16.34 -31.15
CA LEU A 48 -4.84 -15.46 -30.15
C LEU A 48 -4.33 -14.19 -30.85
N TYR A 49 -5.09 -13.11 -30.73
CA TYR A 49 -4.75 -11.81 -31.29
C TYR A 49 -3.98 -10.99 -30.26
N LEU A 50 -2.63 -10.97 -30.37
CA LEU A 50 -1.75 -10.33 -29.40
C LEU A 50 -1.47 -8.85 -29.72
N GLU A 51 -1.93 -8.34 -30.87
CA GLU A 51 -1.69 -6.95 -31.28
C GLU A 51 -2.33 -5.94 -30.32
N ASN A 52 -3.44 -6.29 -29.67
CA ASN A 52 -4.06 -5.45 -28.64
C ASN A 52 -3.08 -5.08 -27.52
N PHE A 53 -2.24 -6.01 -27.10
CA PHE A 53 -1.26 -5.76 -26.03
C PHE A 53 -0.15 -4.84 -26.51
N SER A 54 0.39 -5.07 -27.71
CA SER A 54 1.44 -4.20 -28.25
C SER A 54 0.93 -2.78 -28.50
N GLU A 55 -0.30 -2.65 -28.99
CA GLU A 55 -0.94 -1.36 -29.24
C GLU A 55 -1.25 -0.64 -27.92
N ALA A 56 -1.78 -1.34 -26.91
CA ALA A 56 -1.99 -0.78 -25.58
C ALA A 56 -0.67 -0.28 -24.96
N MET A 57 0.40 -1.08 -25.02
CA MET A 57 1.72 -0.68 -24.55
C MET A 57 2.25 0.56 -25.27
N ARG A 58 2.01 0.66 -26.59
CA ARG A 58 2.40 1.81 -27.40
C ARG A 58 1.62 3.07 -27.03
N ILE A 59 0.29 2.97 -26.98
CA ILE A 59 -0.60 4.11 -26.69
C ILE A 59 -0.33 4.70 -25.29
N MET A 60 -0.19 3.86 -24.28
CA MET A 60 0.05 4.30 -22.90
C MET A 60 1.51 4.68 -22.62
N ASN A 61 2.42 4.55 -23.58
CA ASN A 61 3.86 4.70 -23.34
C ASN A 61 4.33 3.85 -22.14
N PHE A 62 3.95 2.57 -22.12
CA PHE A 62 4.04 1.66 -20.99
C PHE A 62 5.35 1.78 -20.21
N TRP A 63 6.49 1.75 -20.87
CA TRP A 63 7.79 1.78 -20.22
C TRP A 63 8.05 3.08 -19.45
N THR A 64 7.56 4.21 -19.97
CA THR A 64 7.67 5.50 -19.27
C THR A 64 6.76 5.51 -18.03
N VAL A 65 5.52 5.08 -18.19
CA VAL A 65 4.56 5.02 -17.08
C VAL A 65 5.04 4.04 -16.01
N PHE A 66 5.45 2.84 -16.42
CA PHE A 66 5.96 1.81 -15.51
C PHE A 66 7.17 2.30 -14.70
N ARG A 67 8.18 2.88 -15.37
CA ARG A 67 9.37 3.43 -14.69
C ARG A 67 9.00 4.54 -13.72
N ASN A 68 8.13 5.47 -14.11
CA ASN A 68 7.71 6.57 -13.26
C ASN A 68 6.94 6.06 -12.04
N THR A 69 6.00 5.14 -12.25
CA THR A 69 5.23 4.53 -11.16
C THR A 69 6.16 3.76 -10.21
N LEU A 70 7.05 2.93 -10.73
CA LEU A 70 8.01 2.20 -9.91
C LEU A 70 8.89 3.14 -9.08
N PHE A 71 9.41 4.20 -9.71
CA PHE A 71 10.23 5.20 -9.01
C PHE A 71 9.46 5.88 -7.88
N VAL A 72 8.27 6.39 -8.17
CA VAL A 72 7.43 7.07 -7.17
C VAL A 72 7.07 6.10 -6.04
N THR A 73 6.65 4.88 -6.37
CA THR A 73 6.26 3.87 -5.38
C THR A 73 7.43 3.52 -4.45
N VAL A 74 8.60 3.18 -5.01
CA VAL A 74 9.77 2.81 -4.20
C VAL A 74 10.20 3.96 -3.30
N CYS A 75 10.29 5.19 -3.85
CA CYS A 75 10.65 6.37 -3.06
C CYS A 75 9.62 6.65 -1.96
N THR A 76 8.32 6.58 -2.26
CA THR A 76 7.24 6.79 -1.29
C THR A 76 7.32 5.77 -0.17
N VAL A 77 7.49 4.49 -0.49
CA VAL A 77 7.59 3.41 0.51
C VAL A 77 8.81 3.63 1.42
N ILE A 78 9.96 3.96 0.87
CA ILE A 78 11.17 4.23 1.67
C ILE A 78 10.94 5.43 2.60
N VAL A 79 10.46 6.56 2.06
CA VAL A 79 10.25 7.78 2.85
C VAL A 79 9.17 7.58 3.91
N ALA A 80 8.02 7.04 3.52
CA ALA A 80 6.91 6.79 4.46
C ALA A 80 7.32 5.83 5.57
N SER A 81 8.01 4.73 5.25
CA SER A 81 8.48 3.77 6.25
C SER A 81 9.51 4.38 7.21
N ALA A 82 10.48 5.12 6.68
CA ALA A 82 11.50 5.77 7.50
C ALA A 82 10.88 6.81 8.45
N VAL A 83 10.03 7.70 7.94
CA VAL A 83 9.36 8.74 8.73
C VAL A 83 8.43 8.12 9.77
N SER A 84 7.65 7.09 9.38
CA SER A 84 6.75 6.39 10.29
C SER A 84 7.49 5.69 11.42
N PHE A 85 8.57 4.97 11.09
CA PHE A 85 9.36 4.26 12.10
C PHE A 85 10.04 5.22 13.07
N MET A 86 10.67 6.29 12.56
CA MET A 86 11.28 7.33 13.41
C MET A 86 10.25 8.00 14.32
N SER A 87 9.07 8.33 13.78
CA SER A 87 7.97 8.92 14.54
C SER A 87 7.46 7.98 15.63
N ALA A 88 7.23 6.71 15.29
CA ALA A 88 6.76 5.70 16.22
C ALA A 88 7.78 5.45 17.34
N TYR A 89 9.07 5.37 16.99
CA TYR A 89 10.15 5.24 17.97
C TYR A 89 10.20 6.44 18.92
N GLY A 90 10.13 7.66 18.38
CA GLY A 90 10.06 8.87 19.20
C GLY A 90 8.83 8.87 20.12
N ILE A 91 7.65 8.54 19.62
CA ILE A 91 6.40 8.49 20.40
C ILE A 91 6.51 7.48 21.55
N SER A 92 7.12 6.31 21.31
CA SER A 92 7.26 5.26 22.34
C SER A 92 8.20 5.63 23.49
N HIS A 93 9.05 6.65 23.30
CA HIS A 93 9.99 7.16 24.33
C HIS A 93 9.49 8.41 25.06
N LEU A 94 8.34 8.95 24.66
CA LEU A 94 7.74 10.10 25.34
C LEU A 94 6.99 9.68 26.61
N PRO A 95 6.81 10.63 27.57
CA PRO A 95 5.90 10.39 28.69
C PRO A 95 4.52 9.97 28.18
N GLN A 96 3.91 8.98 28.81
CA GLN A 96 2.69 8.32 28.35
C GLN A 96 1.61 9.30 27.86
N LYS A 97 1.29 10.34 28.69
CA LYS A 97 0.27 11.34 28.31
C LYS A 97 0.58 12.08 27.01
N THR A 98 1.85 12.34 26.72
CA THR A 98 2.28 13.04 25.50
C THR A 98 2.32 12.09 24.32
N GLY A 99 2.86 10.89 24.54
CA GLY A 99 2.89 9.83 23.53
C GLY A 99 1.49 9.46 23.05
N ASP A 100 0.54 9.26 23.98
CA ASP A 100 -0.85 8.92 23.64
C ASP A 100 -1.55 10.05 22.84
N LYS A 101 -1.28 11.31 23.15
CA LYS A 101 -1.83 12.45 22.39
C LYS A 101 -1.29 12.48 20.96
N LEU A 102 0.02 12.32 20.78
CA LEU A 102 0.62 12.30 19.44
C LEU A 102 0.18 11.08 18.65
N TYR A 103 0.14 9.91 19.27
CA TYR A 103 -0.41 8.70 18.64
C TYR A 103 -1.84 8.92 18.17
N THR A 104 -2.69 9.50 19.04
CA THR A 104 -4.09 9.81 18.69
C THR A 104 -4.19 10.77 17.50
N LEU A 105 -3.27 11.73 17.37
CA LEU A 105 -3.23 12.64 16.21
C LEU A 105 -3.04 11.86 14.90
N PHE A 106 -2.13 10.88 14.86
CA PHE A 106 -1.94 10.03 13.69
C PHE A 106 -3.17 9.14 13.43
N VAL A 107 -3.79 8.58 14.48
CA VAL A 107 -5.03 7.79 14.35
C VAL A 107 -6.15 8.63 13.72
N VAL A 108 -6.35 9.86 14.19
CA VAL A 108 -7.35 10.78 13.62
C VAL A 108 -7.02 11.11 12.17
N GLY A 109 -5.73 11.32 11.84
CA GLY A 109 -5.29 11.55 10.47
C GLY A 109 -5.64 10.40 9.51
N GLN A 110 -5.62 9.16 9.99
CA GLN A 110 -5.98 7.98 9.19
C GLN A 110 -7.49 7.87 8.91
N ILE A 111 -8.33 8.41 9.81
CA ILE A 111 -9.80 8.36 9.65
C ILE A 111 -10.28 9.32 8.56
N ILE A 112 -9.51 10.36 8.25
CA ILE A 112 -9.89 11.35 7.24
C ILE A 112 -9.85 10.71 5.84
N PRO A 113 -10.99 10.62 5.11
CA PRO A 113 -11.00 10.05 3.78
C PRO A 113 -10.11 10.84 2.82
N PHE A 114 -9.24 10.18 2.08
CA PHE A 114 -8.35 10.82 1.10
C PHE A 114 -9.12 11.75 0.15
N HIS A 115 -10.26 11.30 -0.36
CA HIS A 115 -11.08 12.07 -1.29
C HIS A 115 -11.62 13.38 -0.70
N ALA A 116 -11.80 13.45 0.63
CA ALA A 116 -12.24 14.68 1.30
C ALA A 116 -11.17 15.79 1.29
N VAL A 117 -9.89 15.40 1.30
CA VAL A 117 -8.76 16.34 1.34
C VAL A 117 -8.10 16.55 -0.03
N MET A 118 -8.49 15.77 -1.06
CA MET A 118 -7.87 15.76 -2.38
C MET A 118 -7.83 17.15 -3.03
N ILE A 119 -8.90 17.94 -2.92
CA ILE A 119 -8.96 19.31 -3.48
C ILE A 119 -7.96 20.21 -2.77
N ALA A 120 -7.90 20.17 -1.45
CA ALA A 120 -6.97 20.99 -0.66
C ALA A 120 -5.50 20.61 -0.97
N ILE A 121 -5.21 19.32 -1.10
CA ILE A 121 -3.88 18.81 -1.50
C ILE A 121 -3.52 19.29 -2.91
N SER A 122 -4.45 19.25 -3.86
CA SER A 122 -4.22 19.76 -5.22
C SER A 122 -3.92 21.26 -5.24
N MET A 123 -4.68 22.05 -4.49
CA MET A 123 -4.42 23.49 -4.35
C MET A 123 -3.06 23.78 -3.69
N LEU A 124 -2.70 23.03 -2.65
CA LEU A 124 -1.42 23.14 -1.98
C LEU A 124 -0.27 22.75 -2.91
N SER A 125 -0.42 21.65 -3.66
CA SER A 125 0.54 21.22 -4.67
C SER A 125 0.80 22.29 -5.71
N THR A 126 -0.26 22.95 -6.20
CA THR A 126 -0.13 24.05 -7.15
C THR A 126 0.60 25.25 -6.56
N LYS A 127 0.26 25.65 -5.33
CA LYS A 127 0.93 26.77 -4.64
C LYS A 127 2.42 26.50 -4.39
N LEU A 128 2.80 25.25 -4.15
CA LEU A 128 4.19 24.85 -3.91
C LEU A 128 4.97 24.54 -5.20
N GLY A 129 4.35 24.63 -6.38
CA GLY A 129 4.98 24.28 -7.64
C GLY A 129 5.28 22.78 -7.80
N LEU A 130 4.56 21.93 -7.05
CA LEU A 130 4.75 20.48 -7.01
C LEU A 130 3.77 19.71 -7.93
N THR A 131 2.87 20.42 -8.60
CA THR A 131 1.89 19.83 -9.51
C THR A 131 2.61 19.12 -10.66
N ASN A 132 2.16 17.90 -10.98
CA ASN A 132 2.71 17.07 -12.05
C ASN A 132 4.22 16.77 -11.92
N THR A 133 4.71 16.63 -10.69
CA THR A 133 6.09 16.25 -10.38
C THR A 133 6.16 14.96 -9.59
N HIS A 134 7.21 14.16 -9.78
CA HIS A 134 7.47 12.98 -8.96
C HIS A 134 7.63 13.33 -7.47
N LEU A 135 8.31 14.45 -7.19
CA LEU A 135 8.52 14.91 -5.81
C LEU A 135 7.21 15.22 -5.11
N GLY A 136 6.27 15.89 -5.80
CA GLY A 136 4.93 16.17 -5.26
C GLY A 136 4.19 14.89 -4.88
N LEU A 137 4.18 13.89 -5.77
CA LEU A 137 3.56 12.59 -5.48
C LEU A 137 4.21 11.90 -4.28
N ILE A 138 5.55 11.85 -4.23
CA ILE A 138 6.28 11.21 -3.14
C ILE A 138 5.96 11.88 -1.81
N ILE A 139 5.97 13.22 -1.73
CA ILE A 139 5.69 13.96 -0.50
C ILE A 139 4.27 13.72 -0.01
N PHE A 140 3.27 13.89 -0.89
CA PHE A 140 1.87 13.78 -0.49
C PHE A 140 1.47 12.34 -0.14
N TYR A 141 1.91 11.35 -0.90
CA TYR A 141 1.67 9.95 -0.57
C TYR A 141 2.41 9.52 0.70
N SER A 142 3.68 9.93 0.87
CA SER A 142 4.40 9.62 2.11
C SER A 142 3.71 10.21 3.33
N GLY A 143 3.23 11.47 3.25
CA GLY A 143 2.46 12.10 4.33
C GLY A 143 1.18 11.33 4.65
N PHE A 144 0.44 10.91 3.64
CA PHE A 144 -0.80 10.15 3.82
C PHE A 144 -0.56 8.78 4.48
N TYR A 145 0.43 8.02 3.99
CA TYR A 145 0.72 6.68 4.51
C TYR A 145 1.47 6.69 5.84
N THR A 146 2.09 7.80 6.24
CA THR A 146 2.79 7.93 7.52
C THR A 146 1.89 7.63 8.71
N SER A 147 0.63 8.07 8.70
CA SER A 147 -0.33 7.79 9.78
C SER A 147 -0.52 6.29 10.02
N PHE A 148 -0.75 5.54 8.94
CA PHE A 148 -0.88 4.09 9.02
C PHE A 148 0.41 3.41 9.49
N GLY A 149 1.55 3.85 8.96
CA GLY A 149 2.86 3.33 9.34
C GLY A 149 3.16 3.56 10.83
N VAL A 150 2.87 4.76 11.37
CA VAL A 150 3.06 5.07 12.79
C VAL A 150 2.20 4.15 13.67
N MET A 151 0.92 3.96 13.32
CA MET A 151 0.04 3.04 14.06
C MET A 151 0.60 1.62 14.10
N THR A 152 1.07 1.13 12.97
CA THR A 152 1.65 -0.21 12.84
C THR A 152 2.93 -0.36 13.65
N TYR A 153 3.86 0.59 13.52
CA TYR A 153 5.14 0.53 14.23
C TYR A 153 5.00 0.75 15.74
N VAL A 154 4.12 1.64 16.21
CA VAL A 154 3.84 1.78 17.67
C VAL A 154 3.30 0.49 18.25
N GLY A 155 2.40 -0.19 17.51
CA GLY A 155 1.88 -1.51 17.92
C GLY A 155 3.01 -2.54 18.08
N PHE A 156 3.93 -2.59 17.12
CA PHE A 156 5.09 -3.46 17.17
C PHE A 156 6.05 -3.10 18.30
N LEU A 157 6.43 -1.82 18.42
CA LEU A 157 7.38 -1.35 19.44
C LEU A 157 6.93 -1.65 20.88
N LYS A 158 5.63 -1.73 21.14
CA LYS A 158 5.08 -2.16 22.43
C LYS A 158 5.42 -3.62 22.79
N SER A 159 5.74 -4.45 21.82
CA SER A 159 6.14 -5.86 22.03
C SER A 159 7.64 -6.04 22.21
N VAL A 160 8.44 -5.01 21.96
CA VAL A 160 9.90 -5.05 22.09
C VAL A 160 10.27 -4.84 23.57
N PRO A 161 11.05 -5.78 24.19
CA PRO A 161 11.52 -5.63 25.56
C PRO A 161 12.42 -4.40 25.71
N ARG A 162 12.16 -3.58 26.73
CA ARG A 162 12.98 -2.36 27.02
C ARG A 162 14.41 -2.69 27.45
N GLU A 163 14.62 -3.86 27.98
CA GLU A 163 15.92 -4.38 28.42
C GLU A 163 16.96 -4.37 27.29
N LEU A 164 16.51 -4.51 26.03
CA LEU A 164 17.41 -4.44 24.88
C LEU A 164 17.95 -3.02 24.64
N GLU A 165 17.12 -2.02 24.89
CA GLU A 165 17.53 -0.62 24.75
C GLU A 165 18.41 -0.19 25.95
N GLU A 166 18.10 -0.68 27.15
CA GLU A 166 18.89 -0.46 28.38
C GLU A 166 20.28 -1.10 28.23
N ALA A 167 20.36 -2.34 27.74
CA ALA A 167 21.63 -2.98 27.48
C ALA A 167 22.47 -2.20 26.45
N ALA A 168 21.83 -1.75 25.37
CA ALA A 168 22.49 -0.92 24.36
C ALA A 168 23.04 0.40 24.96
N ALA A 169 22.29 1.02 25.86
CA ALA A 169 22.72 2.25 26.52
C ALA A 169 23.92 2.01 27.44
N ILE A 170 23.98 0.85 28.12
CA ILE A 170 25.15 0.43 28.93
C ILE A 170 26.38 0.25 28.05
N ASP A 171 26.20 -0.31 26.82
CA ASP A 171 27.25 -0.47 25.82
C ASP A 171 27.63 0.84 25.11
N GLY A 172 27.06 1.99 25.54
CA GLY A 172 27.37 3.31 24.99
C GLY A 172 26.69 3.62 23.65
N ALA A 173 25.69 2.86 23.25
CA ALA A 173 24.91 3.19 22.06
C ALA A 173 23.95 4.36 22.33
N GLY A 174 24.05 5.42 21.52
CA GLY A 174 23.08 6.52 21.56
C GLY A 174 21.72 6.11 20.96
N PRO A 175 20.64 6.90 21.21
CA PRO A 175 19.27 6.55 20.81
C PRO A 175 19.11 6.25 19.31
N PHE A 176 19.75 7.01 18.44
CA PHE A 176 19.70 6.78 17.00
C PHE A 176 20.38 5.46 16.59
N ARG A 177 21.51 5.14 17.21
CA ARG A 177 22.22 3.89 16.96
C ARG A 177 21.40 2.70 17.46
N THR A 178 20.81 2.78 18.64
CA THR A 178 19.90 1.79 19.20
C THR A 178 18.71 1.57 18.25
N MET A 179 18.06 2.64 17.81
CA MET A 179 16.94 2.58 16.88
C MET A 179 17.28 1.83 15.60
N VAL A 180 18.41 2.17 14.95
CA VAL A 180 18.75 1.64 13.61
C VAL A 180 19.43 0.28 13.68
N GLN A 181 20.31 0.04 14.67
CA GLN A 181 21.12 -1.18 14.71
C GLN A 181 20.52 -2.31 15.55
N ILE A 182 19.62 -1.98 16.47
CA ILE A 182 19.02 -2.97 17.38
C ILE A 182 17.53 -3.13 17.11
N ILE A 183 16.77 -2.04 17.18
CA ILE A 183 15.31 -2.11 17.10
C ILE A 183 14.81 -2.36 15.67
N LEU A 184 15.35 -1.66 14.67
CA LEU A 184 14.91 -1.80 13.27
C LEU A 184 15.11 -3.24 12.73
N PRO A 185 16.23 -3.95 12.99
CA PRO A 185 16.37 -5.36 12.59
C PRO A 185 15.36 -6.31 13.25
N LEU A 186 14.94 -6.02 14.50
CA LEU A 186 13.92 -6.81 15.19
C LEU A 186 12.54 -6.67 14.53
N VAL A 187 12.19 -5.45 14.08
CA VAL A 187 10.99 -5.20 13.29
C VAL A 187 10.99 -6.07 12.03
N LYS A 188 12.14 -6.19 11.38
CA LYS A 188 12.31 -6.99 10.17
C LYS A 188 12.26 -8.51 10.45
N SER A 189 12.82 -8.98 11.55
CA SER A 189 12.90 -10.41 11.88
C SER A 189 11.57 -11.00 12.32
N ASN A 190 10.74 -10.24 13.05
CA ASN A 190 9.43 -10.70 13.53
C ASN A 190 8.37 -10.74 12.41
N ASN A 191 8.69 -10.20 11.25
CA ASN A 191 7.82 -10.13 10.07
C ASN A 191 8.04 -11.25 9.05
N SER A 192 8.88 -12.26 9.34
CA SER A 192 9.09 -13.36 8.39
C SER A 192 7.79 -14.11 8.02
N ASP A 193 6.75 -14.03 8.86
CA ASP A 193 5.45 -14.63 8.62
C ASP A 193 4.33 -13.62 8.26
N ASN A 194 4.61 -12.29 8.30
CA ASN A 194 3.58 -11.25 8.14
C ASN A 194 4.02 -10.07 7.26
N TRP A 195 4.72 -10.31 6.16
CA TRP A 195 5.11 -9.27 5.20
C TRP A 195 3.92 -8.46 4.62
N HIS A 196 2.73 -9.03 4.64
CA HIS A 196 1.50 -8.41 4.14
C HIS A 196 1.03 -7.20 4.97
N PHE A 197 1.48 -7.04 6.22
CA PHE A 197 1.03 -5.94 7.09
C PHE A 197 1.89 -4.68 7.02
N VAL A 198 3.15 -4.74 6.58
CA VAL A 198 4.07 -3.59 6.58
C VAL A 198 4.05 -2.84 5.26
N PHE A 199 3.72 -3.53 4.19
CA PHE A 199 3.58 -2.95 2.85
C PHE A 199 2.27 -3.47 2.25
N PRO A 200 1.18 -2.71 2.29
CA PRO A 200 0.06 -3.00 1.42
C PRO A 200 0.53 -2.76 -0.02
N LEU A 201 1.07 -3.84 -0.64
CA LEU A 201 1.36 -3.87 -2.08
C LEU A 201 0.07 -3.92 -2.91
N ASP A 202 -1.08 -3.89 -2.24
CA ASP A 202 -2.40 -3.84 -2.85
C ASP A 202 -2.74 -2.40 -3.24
N MET A 203 -1.89 -1.80 -4.07
CA MET A 203 -2.28 -0.64 -4.86
C MET A 203 -2.78 -1.15 -6.22
N GLU A 204 -4.03 -1.66 -6.24
CA GLU A 204 -4.85 -1.69 -7.44
C GLU A 204 -5.38 -0.30 -7.79
#